data_483dcaa6410ca71963f1e0ef68ac12a2
#
_entry.id   483dcaa6410ca71963f1e0ef68ac12a2
#
_cell.length_a   1.000
_cell.length_b   1.000
_cell.length_c   1.000
_cell.angle_alpha   90.00
_cell.angle_beta   90.00
_cell.angle_gamma   90.00
#
_symmetry.space_group_name_H-M   'P 1'
#
loop_
_entity.id
_entity.type
_entity.pdbx_description
1 polymer ?
#
loop_
_entity_poly.entity_id
_entity_poly.type
_entity_poly.pdbx_seq_one_letter_code
_entity_poly.pdbx_strand_id
1 'polypeptide(L)'
;MKLSDWRNIAYHHTYALGDDGNIDCTYGKGNINNIRMSMQELERYLHKIIRASNVLNIARCIFVFDFIDDIPKDQPLQKASFRQAIKREQFRISLLSQEFQLGDIFLNENEVEIDLHDLNLNENQKSRIVHCSQLLLNTWNIWKRKSICINYFANNGRKICCVYVSGEICEAIYEGKEEITYLANQFQIKYF
;
A
#
# COMPACT_ATOMS: atom_id res chain seq x y z
N MET A 1 7.09 27.61 -9.09
CA MET A 1 7.31 26.43 -9.94
C MET A 1 6.05 25.58 -9.95
N LYS A 2 5.64 25.08 -11.11
CA LYS A 2 4.43 24.25 -11.29
C LYS A 2 4.77 22.77 -11.07
N LEU A 3 3.78 21.95 -10.80
CA LEU A 3 3.97 20.50 -10.64
C LEU A 3 4.53 19.84 -11.92
N SER A 4 4.14 20.37 -13.09
CA SER A 4 4.67 19.97 -14.40
C SER A 4 6.18 20.20 -14.54
N ASP A 5 6.72 21.25 -13.91
CA ASP A 5 8.14 21.55 -13.95
C ASP A 5 8.93 20.52 -13.13
N TRP A 6 8.44 20.16 -11.94
CA TRP A 6 9.02 19.10 -11.12
C TRP A 6 9.03 17.75 -11.83
N ARG A 7 7.91 17.40 -12.49
CA ARG A 7 7.84 16.17 -13.29
C ARG A 7 8.89 16.18 -14.40
N ASN A 8 9.05 17.32 -15.10
CA ASN A 8 10.02 17.44 -16.20
C ASN A 8 11.46 17.33 -15.69
N ILE A 9 11.80 17.98 -14.58
CA ILE A 9 13.12 17.85 -13.93
C ILE A 9 13.43 16.37 -13.62
N ALA A 10 12.50 15.68 -12.98
CA ALA A 10 12.68 14.28 -12.61
C ALA A 10 12.78 13.36 -13.82
N TYR A 11 11.90 13.53 -14.82
CA TYR A 11 11.84 12.70 -16.02
C TYR A 11 13.07 12.88 -16.93
N HIS A 12 13.56 14.10 -17.06
CA HIS A 12 14.71 14.41 -17.93
C HIS A 12 16.03 14.44 -17.18
N HIS A 13 16.05 14.13 -15.89
CA HIS A 13 17.25 14.15 -15.04
C HIS A 13 18.01 15.49 -15.11
N THR A 14 17.29 16.59 -15.20
CA THR A 14 17.84 17.94 -15.32
C THR A 14 18.15 18.54 -13.94
N TYR A 15 18.84 17.79 -13.11
CA TYR A 15 19.30 18.20 -11.80
C TYR A 15 20.76 17.75 -11.56
N ALA A 16 21.47 18.51 -10.77
CA ALA A 16 22.83 18.20 -10.34
C ALA A 16 23.00 18.54 -8.85
N LEU A 17 23.80 17.74 -8.16
CA LEU A 17 24.21 18.06 -6.79
C LEU A 17 25.47 18.91 -6.87
N GLY A 18 25.41 20.12 -6.31
CA GLY A 18 26.56 21.01 -6.18
C GLY A 18 27.50 20.57 -5.04
N ASP A 19 28.75 20.98 -5.12
CA ASP A 19 29.78 20.68 -4.10
C ASP A 19 29.44 21.22 -2.71
N ASP A 20 28.54 22.20 -2.63
CA ASP A 20 28.01 22.79 -1.39
C ASP A 20 26.78 22.04 -0.84
N GLY A 21 26.40 20.90 -1.44
CA GLY A 21 25.24 20.10 -1.04
C GLY A 21 23.88 20.67 -1.45
N ASN A 22 23.85 21.75 -2.25
CA ASN A 22 22.63 22.24 -2.87
C ASN A 22 22.33 21.52 -4.17
N ILE A 23 21.06 21.52 -4.57
CA ILE A 23 20.57 20.88 -5.77
C ILE A 23 20.27 21.98 -6.79
N ASP A 24 20.93 21.92 -7.94
CA ASP A 24 20.68 22.78 -9.08
C ASP A 24 19.75 22.05 -10.06
N CYS A 25 18.59 22.62 -10.35
CA CYS A 25 17.61 22.07 -11.28
C CYS A 25 17.37 23.01 -12.45
N THR A 26 17.24 22.43 -13.65
CA THR A 26 16.94 23.18 -14.87
C THR A 26 15.59 22.74 -15.44
N TYR A 27 14.74 23.68 -15.80
CA TYR A 27 13.41 23.36 -16.35
C TYR A 27 12.92 24.42 -17.33
N GLY A 28 11.94 24.05 -18.16
CA GLY A 28 11.29 24.91 -19.15
C GLY A 28 11.49 24.44 -20.59
N LYS A 29 10.58 24.83 -21.46
CA LYS A 29 10.68 24.67 -22.93
C LYS A 29 10.86 26.06 -23.57
N GLY A 30 11.96 26.26 -24.26
CA GLY A 30 12.26 27.55 -24.90
C GLY A 30 12.97 28.55 -23.99
N ASN A 31 12.33 28.97 -22.90
CA ASN A 31 12.98 29.73 -21.82
C ASN A 31 13.43 28.76 -20.73
N ILE A 32 14.74 28.61 -20.62
CA ILE A 32 15.35 27.75 -19.59
C ILE A 32 15.37 28.52 -18.27
N ASN A 33 14.77 27.92 -17.23
CA ASN A 33 14.80 28.43 -15.88
C ASN A 33 15.69 27.54 -15.02
N ASN A 34 16.42 28.15 -14.09
CA ASN A 34 17.23 27.47 -13.12
C ASN A 34 16.67 27.72 -11.72
N ILE A 35 16.65 26.71 -10.89
CA ILE A 35 16.34 26.82 -9.47
C ILE A 35 17.42 26.08 -8.67
N ARG A 36 17.88 26.72 -7.63
CA ARG A 36 18.80 26.13 -6.66
C ARG A 36 18.08 26.00 -5.34
N MET A 37 18.20 24.85 -4.71
CA MET A 37 17.55 24.55 -3.43
C MET A 37 18.41 23.67 -2.55
N SER A 38 18.23 23.78 -1.24
CA SER A 38 18.84 22.87 -0.28
C SER A 38 18.08 21.53 -0.25
N MET A 39 18.72 20.50 0.29
CA MET A 39 18.10 19.21 0.55
C MET A 39 16.85 19.35 1.45
N GLN A 40 16.92 20.21 2.48
CA GLN A 40 15.79 20.47 3.36
C GLN A 40 14.58 21.11 2.65
N GLU A 41 14.85 22.00 1.69
CA GLU A 41 13.77 22.58 0.87
C GLU A 41 13.14 21.54 -0.05
N LEU A 42 13.94 20.67 -0.67
CA LEU A 42 13.44 19.54 -1.46
C LEU A 42 12.58 18.62 -0.61
N GLU A 43 13.02 18.22 0.56
CA GLU A 43 12.23 17.39 1.50
C GLU A 43 10.89 18.05 1.85
N ARG A 44 10.91 19.36 2.13
CA ARG A 44 9.68 20.13 2.40
C ARG A 44 8.70 20.09 1.23
N TYR A 45 9.19 20.19 -0.01
CA TYR A 45 8.35 20.07 -1.21
C TYR A 45 7.82 18.64 -1.39
N LEU A 46 8.66 17.63 -1.18
CA LEU A 46 8.23 16.23 -1.23
C LEU A 46 7.12 15.93 -0.21
N HIS A 47 7.27 16.39 1.03
CA HIS A 47 6.24 16.26 2.05
C HIS A 47 4.92 16.93 1.65
N LYS A 48 4.96 18.10 1.02
CA LYS A 48 3.74 18.76 0.51
C LYS A 48 3.07 17.95 -0.59
N ILE A 49 3.85 17.39 -1.51
CA ILE A 49 3.35 16.54 -2.61
C ILE A 49 2.72 15.26 -2.05
N ILE A 50 3.39 14.60 -1.12
CA ILE A 50 2.89 13.39 -0.45
C ILE A 50 1.57 13.69 0.28
N ARG A 51 1.51 14.78 1.04
CA ARG A 51 0.26 15.19 1.72
C ARG A 51 -0.87 15.45 0.73
N ALA A 52 -0.61 16.18 -0.36
CA ALA A 52 -1.61 16.43 -1.39
C ALA A 52 -2.09 15.13 -2.05
N SER A 53 -1.18 14.22 -2.37
CA SER A 53 -1.51 12.89 -2.91
C SER A 53 -2.38 12.09 -1.93
N ASN A 54 -2.06 12.09 -0.65
CA ASN A 54 -2.84 11.39 0.37
C ASN A 54 -4.26 11.97 0.49
N VAL A 55 -4.40 13.31 0.48
CA VAL A 55 -5.73 13.97 0.49
C VAL A 55 -6.55 13.58 -0.75
N LEU A 56 -5.95 13.57 -1.93
CA LEU A 56 -6.63 13.14 -3.16
C LEU A 56 -7.04 11.67 -3.10
N ASN A 57 -6.19 10.80 -2.56
CA ASN A 57 -6.51 9.38 -2.39
C ASN A 57 -7.67 9.18 -1.39
N ILE A 58 -7.67 9.90 -0.26
CA ILE A 58 -8.77 9.88 0.71
C ILE A 58 -10.06 10.37 0.06
N ALA A 59 -10.02 11.51 -0.63
CA ALA A 59 -11.18 12.06 -1.32
C ALA A 59 -11.73 11.09 -2.37
N ARG A 60 -10.85 10.41 -3.12
CA ARG A 60 -11.22 9.36 -4.08
C ARG A 60 -11.88 8.17 -3.38
N CYS A 61 -11.35 7.74 -2.23
CA CYS A 61 -11.94 6.66 -1.45
C CYS A 61 -13.34 7.04 -0.97
N ILE A 62 -13.52 8.24 -0.40
CA ILE A 62 -14.82 8.75 0.05
C ILE A 62 -15.81 8.80 -1.13
N PHE A 63 -15.40 9.39 -2.25
CA PHE A 63 -16.23 9.46 -3.46
C PHE A 63 -16.70 8.08 -3.91
N VAL A 64 -15.81 7.08 -3.90
CA VAL A 64 -16.18 5.72 -4.28
C VAL A 64 -17.15 5.10 -3.27
N PHE A 65 -16.99 5.37 -1.97
CA PHE A 65 -17.93 4.90 -0.95
C PHE A 65 -19.32 5.51 -1.14
N ASP A 66 -19.40 6.82 -1.36
CA ASP A 66 -20.67 7.54 -1.48
C ASP A 66 -21.41 7.20 -2.78
N PHE A 67 -20.68 6.91 -3.86
CA PHE A 67 -21.26 6.73 -5.21
C PHE A 67 -21.08 5.33 -5.80
N ILE A 68 -20.74 4.32 -4.97
CA ILE A 68 -20.48 2.97 -5.46
C ILE A 68 -21.69 2.33 -6.16
N ASP A 69 -22.90 2.71 -5.74
CA ASP A 69 -24.15 2.20 -6.31
C ASP A 69 -24.58 2.95 -7.58
N ASP A 70 -24.06 4.16 -7.79
CA ASP A 70 -24.33 4.98 -8.99
C ASP A 70 -23.41 4.63 -10.16
N ILE A 71 -22.39 3.82 -9.94
CA ILE A 71 -21.52 3.34 -11.02
C ILE A 71 -22.35 2.45 -11.96
N PRO A 72 -22.49 2.82 -13.26
CA PRO A 72 -23.39 2.16 -14.21
C PRO A 72 -23.24 0.63 -14.20
N LYS A 73 -24.37 -0.11 -14.14
CA LYS A 73 -24.37 -1.60 -14.01
C LYS A 73 -24.08 -2.34 -15.32
N ASP A 74 -23.89 -1.62 -16.42
CA ASP A 74 -23.95 -2.17 -17.79
C ASP A 74 -22.63 -2.78 -18.33
N GLN A 75 -21.56 -2.82 -17.52
CA GLN A 75 -20.30 -3.45 -17.90
C GLN A 75 -19.77 -4.37 -16.78
N PRO A 76 -20.28 -5.60 -16.64
CA PRO A 76 -20.01 -6.47 -15.48
C PRO A 76 -18.51 -6.82 -15.31
N LEU A 77 -17.76 -7.04 -16.39
CA LEU A 77 -16.34 -7.40 -16.33
C LEU A 77 -15.44 -6.23 -15.94
N GLN A 78 -15.66 -5.05 -16.50
CA GLN A 78 -14.90 -3.85 -16.15
C GLN A 78 -15.19 -3.38 -14.72
N LYS A 79 -16.40 -3.59 -14.23
CA LYS A 79 -16.78 -3.25 -12.84
C LYS A 79 -16.14 -4.15 -11.81
N ALA A 80 -16.11 -5.46 -12.04
CA ALA A 80 -15.47 -6.40 -11.12
C ALA A 80 -13.97 -6.08 -11.00
N SER A 81 -13.29 -5.80 -12.13
CA SER A 81 -11.87 -5.41 -12.14
C SER A 81 -11.62 -4.04 -11.49
N PHE A 82 -12.50 -3.07 -11.73
CA PHE A 82 -12.39 -1.73 -11.14
C PHE A 82 -12.64 -1.75 -9.63
N ARG A 83 -13.71 -2.43 -9.17
CA ARG A 83 -13.97 -2.62 -7.73
C ARG A 83 -12.83 -3.35 -7.03
N GLN A 84 -12.25 -4.35 -7.67
CA GLN A 84 -11.11 -5.08 -7.14
C GLN A 84 -9.84 -4.21 -7.09
N ALA A 85 -9.61 -3.38 -8.09
CA ALA A 85 -8.50 -2.43 -8.10
C ALA A 85 -8.63 -1.40 -6.95
N ILE A 86 -9.84 -0.88 -6.73
CA ILE A 86 -10.11 0.03 -5.61
C ILE A 86 -9.87 -0.67 -4.27
N LYS A 87 -10.39 -1.88 -4.07
CA LYS A 87 -10.18 -2.63 -2.82
C LYS A 87 -8.69 -2.88 -2.55
N ARG A 88 -7.92 -3.22 -3.59
CA ARG A 88 -6.47 -3.38 -3.48
C ARG A 88 -5.77 -2.09 -3.07
N GLU A 89 -6.15 -0.98 -3.66
CA GLU A 89 -5.55 0.32 -3.33
C GLU A 89 -5.93 0.78 -1.92
N GLN A 90 -7.17 0.59 -1.50
CA GLN A 90 -7.61 0.84 -0.12
C GLN A 90 -6.83 -0.03 0.88
N PHE A 91 -6.61 -1.29 0.55
CA PHE A 91 -5.81 -2.21 1.36
C PHE A 91 -4.36 -1.72 1.46
N ARG A 92 -3.74 -1.36 0.33
CA ARG A 92 -2.38 -0.81 0.30
C ARG A 92 -2.24 0.44 1.18
N ILE A 93 -3.20 1.36 1.11
CA ILE A 93 -3.23 2.58 1.94
C ILE A 93 -3.41 2.21 3.42
N SER A 94 -4.30 1.29 3.72
CA SER A 94 -4.53 0.79 5.08
C SER A 94 -3.26 0.15 5.68
N LEU A 95 -2.52 -0.62 4.88
CA LEU A 95 -1.25 -1.20 5.30
C LEU A 95 -0.21 -0.12 5.62
N LEU A 96 -0.06 0.88 4.75
CA LEU A 96 0.88 1.99 4.96
C LEU A 96 0.55 2.79 6.22
N SER A 97 -0.74 2.98 6.56
CA SER A 97 -1.13 3.65 7.80
C SER A 97 -0.79 2.85 9.06
N GLN A 98 -0.54 1.55 8.91
CA GLN A 98 -0.11 0.62 9.95
C GLN A 98 1.39 0.32 9.87
N GLU A 99 2.13 1.12 9.09
CA GLU A 99 3.57 0.97 8.86
C GLU A 99 3.96 -0.39 8.25
N PHE A 100 3.10 -0.91 7.36
CA PHE A 100 3.42 -2.02 6.48
C PHE A 100 3.42 -1.58 5.03
N GLN A 101 4.34 -2.11 4.26
CA GLN A 101 4.38 -1.97 2.81
C GLN A 101 3.99 -3.28 2.15
N LEU A 102 3.01 -3.23 1.25
CA LEU A 102 2.66 -4.36 0.40
C LEU A 102 3.74 -4.56 -0.65
N GLY A 103 4.31 -5.75 -0.69
CA GLY A 103 5.25 -6.22 -1.71
C GLY A 103 4.54 -7.01 -2.82
N ASP A 104 5.10 -8.14 -3.20
CA ASP A 104 4.56 -8.99 -4.26
C ASP A 104 3.27 -9.69 -3.82
N ILE A 105 2.41 -9.94 -4.80
CA ILE A 105 1.14 -10.67 -4.63
C ILE A 105 1.15 -11.85 -5.59
N PHE A 106 1.14 -13.04 -5.03
CA PHE A 106 1.03 -14.29 -5.77
C PHE A 106 -0.41 -14.81 -5.64
N LEU A 107 -1.06 -14.99 -6.77
CA LEU A 107 -2.49 -15.33 -6.82
C LEU A 107 -2.72 -16.50 -7.75
N ASN A 108 -3.34 -17.55 -7.22
CA ASN A 108 -3.88 -18.65 -8.02
C ASN A 108 -5.36 -18.87 -7.70
N GLU A 109 -5.97 -19.93 -8.24
CA GLU A 109 -7.40 -20.22 -8.06
C GLU A 109 -7.78 -20.48 -6.60
N ASN A 110 -6.90 -21.08 -5.82
CA ASN A 110 -7.17 -21.53 -4.47
C ASN A 110 -6.50 -20.67 -3.38
N GLU A 111 -5.45 -19.93 -3.73
CA GLU A 111 -4.58 -19.28 -2.75
C GLU A 111 -4.27 -17.86 -3.11
N VAL A 112 -4.12 -17.04 -2.09
CA VAL A 112 -3.45 -15.75 -2.16
C VAL A 112 -2.29 -15.73 -1.18
N GLU A 113 -1.12 -15.40 -1.68
CA GLU A 113 0.08 -15.16 -0.91
C GLU A 113 0.52 -13.72 -1.15
N ILE A 114 0.80 -12.97 -0.09
CA ILE A 114 1.27 -11.60 -0.16
C ILE A 114 2.55 -11.43 0.65
N ASP A 115 3.45 -10.62 0.13
CA ASP A 115 4.64 -10.17 0.85
C ASP A 115 4.31 -8.87 1.60
N LEU A 116 4.62 -8.84 2.89
CA LEU A 116 4.36 -7.70 3.76
C LEU A 116 5.66 -7.27 4.42
N HIS A 117 6.15 -6.09 4.05
CA HIS A 117 7.37 -5.51 4.60
C HIS A 117 7.03 -4.59 5.76
N ASP A 118 7.63 -4.85 6.91
CA ASP A 118 7.50 -4.00 8.09
C ASP A 118 8.35 -2.75 7.95
N LEU A 119 7.74 -1.59 8.08
CA LEU A 119 8.43 -0.29 8.06
C LEU A 119 8.70 0.24 9.48
N ASN A 120 8.12 -0.41 10.51
CA ASN A 120 8.29 0.03 11.88
C ASN A 120 9.67 -0.34 12.42
N LEU A 121 10.34 0.65 13.04
CA LEU A 121 11.68 0.48 13.62
C LEU A 121 11.66 0.30 15.14
N ASN A 122 10.54 0.58 15.79
CA ASN A 122 10.46 0.78 17.23
C ASN A 122 9.69 -0.31 17.97
N GLU A 123 8.80 -1.03 17.30
CA GLU A 123 7.99 -2.05 17.93
C GLU A 123 8.69 -3.41 18.02
N ASN A 124 8.28 -4.21 19.01
CA ASN A 124 8.74 -5.57 19.15
C ASN A 124 8.26 -6.42 17.95
N GLN A 125 9.18 -7.14 17.32
CA GLN A 125 8.91 -8.01 16.18
C GLN A 125 7.77 -9.02 16.43
N LYS A 126 7.64 -9.56 17.64
CA LYS A 126 6.54 -10.48 17.98
C LYS A 126 5.18 -9.79 17.90
N SER A 127 5.08 -8.56 18.42
CA SER A 127 3.85 -7.75 18.32
C SER A 127 3.50 -7.45 16.87
N ARG A 128 4.50 -7.18 16.03
CA ARG A 128 4.30 -6.91 14.60
C ARG A 128 3.84 -8.16 13.85
N ILE A 129 4.33 -9.36 14.20
CA ILE A 129 3.85 -10.63 13.62
C ILE A 129 2.39 -10.88 14.01
N VAL A 130 2.01 -10.63 15.27
CA VAL A 130 0.61 -10.72 15.71
C VAL A 130 -0.26 -9.71 14.95
N HIS A 131 0.21 -8.49 14.78
CA HIS A 131 -0.49 -7.47 13.97
C HIS A 131 -0.66 -7.93 12.51
N CYS A 132 0.40 -8.49 11.92
CA CYS A 132 0.35 -9.08 10.58
C CYS A 132 -0.73 -10.18 10.48
N SER A 133 -0.91 -11.02 11.51
CA SER A 133 -1.93 -12.07 11.49
C SER A 133 -3.38 -11.52 11.43
N GLN A 134 -3.63 -10.34 11.96
CA GLN A 134 -4.94 -9.69 11.91
C GLN A 134 -5.32 -9.26 10.49
N LEU A 135 -4.32 -9.09 9.61
CA LEU A 135 -4.51 -8.71 8.20
C LEU A 135 -4.98 -9.86 7.32
N LEU A 136 -4.94 -11.10 7.81
CA LEU A 136 -5.41 -12.29 7.06
C LEU A 136 -6.86 -12.15 6.63
N LEU A 137 -7.76 -11.70 7.51
CA LEU A 137 -9.17 -11.49 7.20
C LEU A 137 -9.36 -10.39 6.15
N ASN A 138 -8.60 -9.29 6.26
CA ASN A 138 -8.64 -8.21 5.28
C ASN A 138 -8.14 -8.69 3.91
N THR A 139 -7.07 -9.48 3.89
CA THR A 139 -6.55 -10.10 2.67
C THR A 139 -7.59 -11.02 2.03
N TRP A 140 -8.19 -11.91 2.83
CA TRP A 140 -9.26 -12.77 2.33
C TRP A 140 -10.44 -11.97 1.78
N ASN A 141 -10.86 -10.89 2.44
CA ASN A 141 -12.00 -10.09 1.99
C ASN A 141 -11.81 -9.50 0.58
N ILE A 142 -10.56 -9.27 0.18
CA ILE A 142 -10.24 -8.74 -1.15
C ILE A 142 -10.24 -9.85 -2.20
N TRP A 143 -9.60 -10.97 -1.92
CA TRP A 143 -9.32 -12.01 -2.93
C TRP A 143 -10.24 -13.23 -2.83
N LYS A 144 -10.89 -13.46 -1.67
CA LYS A 144 -11.84 -14.57 -1.46
C LYS A 144 -11.27 -15.93 -1.90
N ARG A 145 -10.06 -16.27 -1.41
CA ARG A 145 -9.40 -17.54 -1.72
C ARG A 145 -9.57 -18.57 -0.61
N LYS A 146 -9.36 -19.85 -0.95
CA LYS A 146 -9.46 -20.98 0.00
C LYS A 146 -8.32 -21.00 1.01
N SER A 147 -7.17 -20.43 0.65
CA SER A 147 -6.01 -20.29 1.53
C SER A 147 -5.44 -18.89 1.43
N ILE A 148 -5.08 -18.33 2.56
CA ILE A 148 -4.47 -17.00 2.68
C ILE A 148 -3.14 -17.16 3.40
N CYS A 149 -2.08 -16.64 2.78
CA CYS A 149 -0.75 -16.60 3.34
C CYS A 149 -0.19 -15.17 3.32
N ILE A 150 0.41 -14.73 4.40
CA ILE A 150 1.13 -13.47 4.49
C ILE A 150 2.58 -13.78 4.88
N ASN A 151 3.51 -13.50 3.99
CA ASN A 151 4.94 -13.52 4.28
C ASN A 151 5.32 -12.23 4.98
N TYR A 152 5.80 -12.33 6.18
CA TYR A 152 6.26 -11.19 6.95
C TYR A 152 7.78 -11.01 6.79
N PHE A 153 8.15 -9.82 6.33
CA PHE A 153 9.52 -9.36 6.19
C PHE A 153 9.78 -8.26 7.23
N ALA A 154 10.85 -8.42 8.01
CA ALA A 154 11.30 -7.38 8.90
C ALA A 154 11.83 -6.16 8.12
N ASN A 155 12.01 -5.04 8.81
CA ASN A 155 12.48 -3.76 8.24
C ASN A 155 13.84 -3.85 7.53
N ASN A 156 14.65 -4.84 7.86
CA ASN A 156 15.93 -5.13 7.19
C ASN A 156 15.78 -5.99 5.91
N GLY A 157 14.55 -6.25 5.47
CA GLY A 157 14.23 -7.06 4.29
C GLY A 157 14.33 -8.57 4.49
N ARG A 158 14.65 -9.06 5.70
CA ARG A 158 14.72 -10.49 5.98
C ARG A 158 13.30 -11.07 6.14
N LYS A 159 12.99 -12.14 5.42
CA LYS A 159 11.79 -12.95 5.65
C LYS A 159 11.90 -13.65 7.01
N ILE A 160 10.94 -13.44 7.89
CA ILE A 160 10.94 -13.97 9.25
C ILE A 160 10.01 -15.15 9.37
N CYS A 161 8.78 -15.00 8.88
CA CYS A 161 7.77 -16.06 8.97
C CYS A 161 6.75 -15.90 7.84
N CYS A 162 5.95 -16.94 7.66
CA CYS A 162 4.68 -16.83 6.99
C CYS A 162 3.54 -17.12 7.98
N VAL A 163 2.47 -16.36 7.88
CA VAL A 163 1.24 -16.51 8.66
C VAL A 163 0.15 -16.93 7.72
N TYR A 164 -0.55 -18.01 8.00
CA TYR A 164 -1.55 -18.54 7.07
C TYR A 164 -2.81 -19.04 7.79
N VAL A 165 -3.93 -19.00 7.05
CA VAL A 165 -5.25 -19.46 7.53
C VAL A 165 -6.08 -19.99 6.35
N SER A 166 -7.00 -20.90 6.65
CA SER A 166 -8.02 -21.34 5.70
C SER A 166 -9.04 -20.23 5.40
N GLY A 167 -9.44 -20.10 4.14
CA GLY A 167 -10.49 -19.18 3.73
C GLY A 167 -11.85 -19.46 4.37
N GLU A 168 -12.14 -20.72 4.69
CA GLU A 168 -13.38 -21.13 5.38
C GLU A 168 -13.51 -20.46 6.75
N ILE A 169 -12.39 -20.32 7.47
CA ILE A 169 -12.35 -19.61 8.77
C ILE A 169 -12.66 -18.12 8.57
N CYS A 170 -12.05 -17.50 7.58
CA CYS A 170 -12.32 -16.10 7.25
C CYS A 170 -13.78 -15.89 6.81
N GLU A 171 -14.34 -16.82 6.05
CA GLU A 171 -15.74 -16.79 5.60
C GLU A 171 -16.70 -16.91 6.79
N ALA A 172 -16.46 -17.84 7.71
CA ALA A 172 -17.28 -18.01 8.91
C ALA A 172 -17.31 -16.74 9.76
N ILE A 173 -16.18 -16.08 9.94
CA ILE A 173 -16.10 -14.79 10.65
C ILE A 173 -16.84 -13.70 9.89
N TYR A 174 -16.65 -13.61 8.57
CA TYR A 174 -17.30 -12.60 7.74
C TYR A 174 -18.82 -12.73 7.72
N GLU A 175 -19.34 -13.94 7.76
CA GLU A 175 -20.77 -14.23 7.85
C GLU A 175 -21.35 -14.11 9.26
N GLY A 176 -20.51 -13.80 10.26
CA GLY A 176 -20.93 -13.66 11.66
C GLY A 176 -21.26 -14.99 12.35
N LYS A 177 -20.81 -16.12 11.78
CA LYS A 177 -20.92 -17.45 12.41
C LYS A 177 -19.90 -17.64 13.53
N GLU A 178 -18.77 -16.96 13.43
CA GLU A 178 -17.68 -16.98 14.39
C GLU A 178 -17.24 -15.55 14.70
N GLU A 179 -16.72 -15.32 15.90
CA GLU A 179 -16.16 -14.05 16.31
C GLU A 179 -14.74 -13.86 15.75
N ILE A 180 -14.27 -12.62 15.63
CA ILE A 180 -12.91 -12.32 15.16
C ILE A 180 -11.82 -12.92 16.04
N THR A 181 -12.10 -13.13 17.33
CA THR A 181 -11.21 -13.82 18.27
C THR A 181 -10.94 -15.27 17.89
N TYR A 182 -11.85 -15.90 17.12
CA TYR A 182 -11.66 -17.24 16.57
C TYR A 182 -10.45 -17.31 15.63
N LEU A 183 -10.22 -16.26 14.83
CA LEU A 183 -9.05 -16.17 13.95
C LEU A 183 -7.74 -16.37 14.72
N ALA A 184 -7.64 -15.77 15.91
CA ALA A 184 -6.43 -15.82 16.73
C ALA A 184 -6.04 -17.25 17.16
N ASN A 185 -7.01 -18.18 17.20
CA ASN A 185 -6.80 -19.58 17.56
C ASN A 185 -6.59 -20.49 16.34
N GLN A 186 -6.81 -20.00 15.12
CA GLN A 186 -6.82 -20.82 13.92
C GLN A 186 -5.70 -20.52 12.93
N PHE A 187 -5.09 -19.32 12.98
CA PHE A 187 -3.96 -19.05 12.11
C PHE A 187 -2.71 -19.83 12.56
N GLN A 188 -1.85 -20.14 11.62
CA GLN A 188 -0.60 -20.84 11.87
C GLN A 188 0.57 -19.97 11.44
N ILE A 189 1.69 -20.09 12.15
CA ILE A 189 2.93 -19.37 11.86
C ILE A 189 4.03 -20.38 11.56
N LYS A 190 4.70 -20.21 10.43
CA LYS A 190 5.90 -20.93 10.05
C LYS A 190 7.07 -19.96 10.00
N TYR A 191 8.08 -20.17 10.84
CA TYR A 191 9.31 -19.38 10.86
C TYR A 191 10.34 -19.93 9.88
N PHE A 192 11.23 -19.02 9.38
CA PHE A 192 12.31 -19.32 8.45
C PHE A 192 13.68 -19.01 9.06
#